data_6b59ed6c778230847c96b46c759c3975
#
_entry.id   6b59ed6c778230847c96b46c759c3975
#
_cell.length_a   1.000
_cell.length_b   1.000
_cell.length_c   1.000
_cell.angle_alpha   90.00
_cell.angle_beta   90.00
_cell.angle_gamma   90.00
#
_symmetry.space_group_name_H-M   'P 1'
#
loop_
_entity.id
_entity.type
_entity.pdbx_description
1 polymer ?
#
loop_
_entity_poly.entity_id
_entity_poly.type
_entity_poly.pdbx_seq_one_letter_code
_entity_poly.pdbx_strand_id
1 'polypeptide(L)'
;MPSYPVSAVSTPDGQVNVLQITDLHLSSHVPASADETSSEVAVCQYSFEAIIKQALSKEIRCDLIIVTGDLVNKVEPAIYDHIFTVLKETGIPFACIAGNHDVTDEMGEDLPFYQRTLIARASDPRLLSRHLIESEHWQLLLLDSSITGKVEGEITATDIDWVREQLASCAKPALIALHHHVLPVDSEWIDSHMAENAEEFWQHITPFENLSVIINGHTHQEQTRHYQGVTVYSTPSTCYQFKPFEDNFAYDKNMRPGYRWLQLANNGKVASWVERLDT
;
A
#
# COMPACT_ATOMS: atom_id res chain seq x y z
N MET A 1 17.69 -13.83 10.17
CA MET A 1 16.73 -12.74 9.98
C MET A 1 16.05 -12.95 8.63
N PRO A 2 14.74 -12.68 8.49
CA PRO A 2 14.06 -12.81 7.22
C PRO A 2 14.71 -11.92 6.16
N SER A 3 14.74 -12.40 4.94
CA SER A 3 15.30 -11.67 3.80
C SER A 3 14.18 -10.97 3.03
N TYR A 4 14.46 -9.78 2.53
CA TYR A 4 13.59 -9.08 1.60
C TYR A 4 14.05 -9.36 0.15
N PRO A 5 13.12 -9.46 -0.83
CA PRO A 5 11.67 -9.66 -0.69
C PRO A 5 11.35 -11.09 -0.24
N VAL A 6 10.21 -11.26 0.45
CA VAL A 6 9.76 -12.58 0.87
C VAL A 6 8.79 -13.18 -0.15
N SER A 7 8.84 -14.49 -0.35
CA SER A 7 7.89 -15.23 -1.19
C SER A 7 7.09 -16.27 -0.40
N ALA A 8 7.41 -16.46 0.86
CA ALA A 8 6.68 -17.37 1.73
C ALA A 8 6.69 -16.90 3.18
N VAL A 9 5.57 -17.12 3.86
CA VAL A 9 5.39 -16.87 5.29
C VAL A 9 4.92 -18.15 5.95
N SER A 10 5.64 -18.58 6.98
CA SER A 10 5.26 -19.76 7.78
C SER A 10 4.93 -19.31 9.20
N THR A 11 3.80 -19.78 9.71
CA THR A 11 3.28 -19.45 11.04
C THR A 11 2.94 -20.71 11.81
N PRO A 12 3.07 -20.72 13.15
CA PRO A 12 2.89 -21.93 13.93
C PRO A 12 1.47 -22.46 13.97
N ASP A 13 0.48 -21.61 13.68
CA ASP A 13 -0.96 -21.90 13.76
C ASP A 13 -1.69 -21.77 12.41
N GLY A 14 -0.93 -21.54 11.32
CA GLY A 14 -1.47 -21.34 9.98
C GLY A 14 -2.18 -19.99 9.78
N GLN A 15 -2.40 -19.19 10.84
CA GLN A 15 -2.92 -17.83 10.73
C GLN A 15 -1.79 -16.86 10.39
N VAL A 16 -2.01 -15.97 9.42
CA VAL A 16 -1.07 -14.90 9.08
C VAL A 16 -1.61 -13.55 9.57
N ASN A 17 -0.83 -12.87 10.41
CA ASN A 17 -1.15 -11.52 10.87
C ASN A 17 -0.31 -10.53 10.06
N VAL A 18 -1.00 -9.72 9.24
CA VAL A 18 -0.39 -8.73 8.36
C VAL A 18 -0.55 -7.35 8.97
N LEU A 19 0.54 -6.62 9.07
CA LEU A 19 0.55 -5.19 9.32
C LEU A 19 0.62 -4.48 7.96
N GLN A 20 -0.45 -3.79 7.58
CA GLN A 20 -0.47 -2.92 6.41
C GLN A 20 -0.19 -1.49 6.86
N ILE A 21 0.85 -0.90 6.28
CA ILE A 21 1.15 0.53 6.31
C ILE A 21 1.18 1.07 4.88
N THR A 22 0.92 2.35 4.71
CA THR A 22 0.79 2.95 3.39
C THR A 22 1.00 4.45 3.42
N ASP A 23 1.31 5.04 2.27
CA ASP A 23 1.36 6.49 2.10
C ASP A 23 2.25 7.15 3.15
N LEU A 24 3.52 6.73 3.18
CA LEU A 24 4.50 7.21 4.14
C LEU A 24 4.93 8.63 3.83
N HIS A 25 4.99 9.00 2.54
CA HIS A 25 5.38 10.31 2.02
C HIS A 25 6.65 10.87 2.67
N LEU A 26 7.65 10.03 2.91
CA LEU A 26 8.89 10.48 3.50
C LEU A 26 9.67 11.38 2.55
N SER A 27 10.49 12.25 3.12
CA SER A 27 11.28 13.25 2.40
C SER A 27 12.64 13.41 3.07
N SER A 28 13.68 13.74 2.28
CA SER A 28 15.03 13.98 2.82
C SER A 28 15.15 15.26 3.65
N HIS A 29 14.18 16.14 3.53
CA HIS A 29 14.18 17.39 4.29
C HIS A 29 13.80 17.13 5.74
N VAL A 30 14.81 16.86 6.56
CA VAL A 30 14.63 16.87 8.03
C VAL A 30 14.70 18.33 8.50
N PRO A 31 13.65 18.86 9.15
CA PRO A 31 13.66 20.24 9.63
C PRO A 31 14.84 20.49 10.56
N ALA A 32 15.59 21.57 10.31
CA ALA A 32 16.78 21.91 11.09
C ALA A 32 16.43 22.59 12.43
N SER A 33 15.16 22.95 12.66
CA SER A 33 14.74 23.67 13.88
C SER A 33 13.39 23.16 14.42
N ALA A 34 13.15 23.41 15.72
CA ALA A 34 11.89 23.04 16.37
C ALA A 34 10.65 23.75 15.78
N ASP A 35 10.83 24.93 15.17
CA ASP A 35 9.74 25.65 14.50
C ASP A 35 9.33 25.00 13.17
N GLU A 36 10.22 24.22 12.55
CA GLU A 36 9.96 23.47 11.34
C GLU A 36 9.36 22.07 11.63
N THR A 37 9.38 21.60 12.89
CA THR A 37 8.78 20.29 13.26
C THR A 37 7.25 20.28 13.13
N SER A 38 6.62 21.44 12.94
CA SER A 38 5.21 21.56 12.56
C SER A 38 4.97 21.41 11.05
N SER A 39 6.02 21.26 10.23
CA SER A 39 5.87 20.98 8.81
C SER A 39 5.32 19.57 8.56
N GLU A 40 4.52 19.41 7.52
CA GLU A 40 3.95 18.09 7.14
C GLU A 40 5.04 17.02 6.98
N VAL A 41 6.21 17.39 6.45
CA VAL A 41 7.38 16.53 6.25
C VAL A 41 7.91 15.95 7.57
N ALA A 42 8.06 16.78 8.61
CA ALA A 42 8.52 16.31 9.90
C ALA A 42 7.53 15.37 10.58
N VAL A 43 6.24 15.62 10.38
CA VAL A 43 5.16 14.76 10.87
C VAL A 43 5.25 13.37 10.24
N CYS A 44 5.43 13.28 8.92
CA CYS A 44 5.49 11.99 8.21
C CYS A 44 6.67 11.13 8.70
N GLN A 45 7.86 11.70 8.82
CA GLN A 45 9.05 10.98 9.29
C GLN A 45 8.84 10.42 10.71
N TYR A 46 8.39 11.26 11.63
CA TYR A 46 8.13 10.87 13.01
C TYR A 46 7.04 9.81 13.10
N SER A 47 5.93 9.98 12.39
CA SER A 47 4.77 9.09 12.49
C SER A 47 5.03 7.70 11.91
N PHE A 48 5.84 7.57 10.84
CA PHE A 48 6.22 6.27 10.30
C PHE A 48 6.93 5.40 11.35
N GLU A 49 8.01 5.91 11.96
CA GLU A 49 8.77 5.17 12.97
C GLU A 49 7.95 4.91 14.25
N ALA A 50 7.15 5.91 14.66
CA ALA A 50 6.28 5.77 15.81
C ALA A 50 5.18 4.72 15.60
N ILE A 51 4.61 4.63 14.40
CA ILE A 51 3.62 3.60 14.02
C ILE A 51 4.26 2.22 14.07
N ILE A 52 5.43 2.02 13.48
CA ILE A 52 6.14 0.73 13.55
C ILE A 52 6.36 0.34 15.02
N LYS A 53 6.87 1.25 15.81
CA LYS A 53 7.09 1.00 17.25
C LYS A 53 5.80 0.69 17.98
N GLN A 54 4.74 1.46 17.77
CA GLN A 54 3.44 1.24 18.40
C GLN A 54 2.82 -0.10 17.99
N ALA A 55 2.75 -0.38 16.68
CA ALA A 55 2.18 -1.61 16.17
C ALA A 55 2.88 -2.85 16.75
N LEU A 56 4.21 -2.83 16.78
CA LEU A 56 5.01 -3.97 17.27
C LEU A 56 5.12 -4.05 18.80
N SER A 57 4.67 -3.04 19.53
CA SER A 57 4.55 -3.09 21.00
C SER A 57 3.29 -3.82 21.49
N LYS A 58 2.35 -4.10 20.59
CA LYS A 58 1.12 -4.83 20.89
C LYS A 58 1.38 -6.32 21.11
N GLU A 59 0.48 -7.00 21.80
CA GLU A 59 0.57 -8.46 22.00
C GLU A 59 0.25 -9.28 20.74
N ILE A 60 -0.06 -8.58 19.62
CA ILE A 60 -0.37 -9.20 18.34
C ILE A 60 0.94 -9.62 17.67
N ARG A 61 1.07 -10.91 17.36
CA ARG A 61 2.17 -11.41 16.53
C ARG A 61 2.06 -10.79 15.13
N CYS A 62 3.11 -10.14 14.67
CA CYS A 62 3.21 -9.64 13.30
C CYS A 62 4.03 -10.65 12.48
N ASP A 63 3.44 -11.23 11.44
CA ASP A 63 4.08 -12.23 10.60
C ASP A 63 4.59 -11.66 9.28
N LEU A 64 4.01 -10.54 8.83
CA LEU A 64 4.34 -9.88 7.58
C LEU A 64 3.98 -8.39 7.66
N ILE A 65 4.85 -7.54 7.15
CA ILE A 65 4.56 -6.13 6.91
C ILE A 65 4.37 -5.92 5.40
N ILE A 66 3.26 -5.31 4.99
CA ILE A 66 3.02 -4.90 3.60
C ILE A 66 2.95 -3.37 3.55
N VAL A 67 3.77 -2.77 2.69
CA VAL A 67 3.73 -1.33 2.40
C VAL A 67 3.06 -1.15 1.04
N THR A 68 1.88 -0.53 1.04
CA THR A 68 1.03 -0.42 -0.16
C THR A 68 1.20 0.91 -0.90
N GLY A 69 2.47 1.32 -1.12
CA GLY A 69 2.81 2.44 -1.99
C GLY A 69 2.97 3.78 -1.30
N ASP A 70 3.40 4.76 -2.09
CA ASP A 70 3.73 6.13 -1.68
C ASP A 70 4.70 6.17 -0.48
N LEU A 71 5.83 5.44 -0.64
CA LEU A 71 6.87 5.38 0.38
C LEU A 71 7.55 6.74 0.56
N VAL A 72 7.72 7.46 -0.53
CA VAL A 72 8.39 8.76 -0.57
C VAL A 72 7.47 9.84 -1.12
N ASN A 73 7.71 11.08 -0.74
CA ASN A 73 7.05 12.22 -1.37
C ASN A 73 7.68 12.54 -2.74
N LYS A 74 8.99 12.32 -2.84
CA LYS A 74 9.79 12.42 -4.07
C LYS A 74 10.83 11.30 -4.09
N VAL A 75 11.12 10.76 -5.29
CA VAL A 75 12.07 9.67 -5.47
C VAL A 75 13.49 10.11 -5.13
N GLU A 76 13.98 9.68 -3.98
CA GLU A 76 15.34 9.89 -3.50
C GLU A 76 15.89 8.58 -2.92
N PRO A 77 16.98 7.99 -3.46
CA PRO A 77 17.49 6.69 -3.02
C PRO A 77 17.77 6.59 -1.53
N ALA A 78 18.27 7.66 -0.92
CA ALA A 78 18.60 7.67 0.51
C ALA A 78 17.38 7.49 1.42
N ILE A 79 16.19 7.94 0.96
CA ILE A 79 14.95 7.78 1.73
C ILE A 79 14.52 6.31 1.72
N TYR A 80 14.58 5.65 0.58
CA TYR A 80 14.31 4.20 0.49
C TYR A 80 15.29 3.41 1.37
N ASP A 81 16.56 3.77 1.37
CA ASP A 81 17.57 3.12 2.24
C ASP A 81 17.19 3.25 3.72
N HIS A 82 16.70 4.43 4.13
CA HIS A 82 16.21 4.64 5.48
C HIS A 82 14.97 3.76 5.79
N ILE A 83 13.95 3.80 4.94
CA ILE A 83 12.72 3.01 5.11
C ILE A 83 13.04 1.52 5.22
N PHE A 84 13.84 1.00 4.30
CA PHE A 84 14.21 -0.42 4.31
C PHE A 84 15.11 -0.78 5.50
N THR A 85 15.89 0.16 6.02
CA THR A 85 16.66 -0.06 7.25
C THR A 85 15.72 -0.21 8.44
N VAL A 86 14.77 0.71 8.63
CA VAL A 86 13.76 0.63 9.70
C VAL A 86 12.97 -0.67 9.61
N LEU A 87 12.48 -1.04 8.43
CA LEU A 87 11.73 -2.29 8.24
C LEU A 87 12.58 -3.53 8.54
N LYS A 88 13.83 -3.57 8.11
CA LYS A 88 14.75 -4.69 8.40
C LYS A 88 15.07 -4.83 9.89
N GLU A 89 15.20 -3.73 10.60
CA GLU A 89 15.48 -3.72 12.05
C GLU A 89 14.34 -4.35 12.86
N THR A 90 13.10 -4.38 12.32
CA THR A 90 12.00 -5.09 12.98
C THR A 90 12.23 -6.60 13.07
N GLY A 91 13.05 -7.18 12.18
CA GLY A 91 13.23 -8.62 12.04
C GLY A 91 12.03 -9.35 11.41
N ILE A 92 10.99 -8.64 11.01
CA ILE A 92 9.77 -9.19 10.41
C ILE A 92 9.93 -9.20 8.88
N PRO A 93 9.47 -10.25 8.19
CA PRO A 93 9.38 -10.25 6.73
C PRO A 93 8.53 -9.07 6.23
N PHE A 94 8.95 -8.43 5.16
CA PHE A 94 8.17 -7.35 4.57
C PHE A 94 8.22 -7.35 3.05
N ALA A 95 7.24 -6.71 2.43
CA ALA A 95 7.15 -6.46 1.00
C ALA A 95 6.57 -5.07 0.75
N CYS A 96 7.10 -4.39 -0.28
CA CYS A 96 6.67 -3.04 -0.65
C CYS A 96 6.32 -3.00 -2.13
N ILE A 97 5.22 -2.34 -2.46
CA ILE A 97 4.85 -2.01 -3.84
C ILE A 97 4.94 -0.50 -4.04
N ALA A 98 5.02 -0.07 -5.30
CA ALA A 98 5.07 1.35 -5.62
C ALA A 98 3.66 1.99 -5.52
N GLY A 99 3.63 3.28 -5.15
CA GLY A 99 2.53 4.19 -5.41
C GLY A 99 2.89 5.21 -6.48
N ASN A 100 2.02 6.17 -6.76
CA ASN A 100 2.26 7.18 -7.79
C ASN A 100 3.44 8.10 -7.46
N HIS A 101 3.73 8.37 -6.20
CA HIS A 101 4.91 9.14 -5.79
C HIS A 101 6.23 8.39 -5.95
N ASP A 102 6.20 7.06 -6.02
CA ASP A 102 7.40 6.23 -6.16
C ASP A 102 7.86 6.08 -7.63
N VAL A 103 7.06 6.51 -8.59
CA VAL A 103 7.32 6.38 -10.04
C VAL A 103 7.18 7.71 -10.78
N THR A 104 7.54 8.81 -10.11
CA THR A 104 7.46 10.15 -10.68
C THR A 104 8.53 10.38 -11.75
N ASP A 105 8.21 11.21 -12.71
CA ASP A 105 9.10 11.66 -13.77
C ASP A 105 9.78 12.98 -13.38
N GLU A 106 10.58 12.95 -12.32
CA GLU A 106 11.26 14.16 -11.83
C GLU A 106 12.43 14.62 -12.73
N MET A 107 12.94 13.72 -13.56
CA MET A 107 14.07 14.03 -14.44
C MET A 107 13.71 14.90 -15.65
N GLY A 108 12.49 15.37 -15.75
CA GLY A 108 12.01 15.97 -16.96
C GLY A 108 11.10 17.18 -16.82
N GLU A 109 11.16 17.94 -15.73
CA GLU A 109 10.36 19.17 -15.61
C GLU A 109 10.54 20.12 -16.80
N ASP A 110 11.75 20.17 -17.38
CA ASP A 110 12.06 20.95 -18.56
C ASP A 110 11.80 20.22 -19.89
N LEU A 111 11.42 18.93 -19.85
CA LEU A 111 11.15 18.16 -21.06
C LEU A 111 9.68 18.22 -21.45
N PRO A 112 9.37 18.20 -22.76
CA PRO A 112 7.99 18.05 -23.22
C PRO A 112 7.32 16.79 -22.65
N PHE A 113 6.05 16.86 -22.33
CA PHE A 113 5.28 15.77 -21.70
C PHE A 113 5.48 14.40 -22.36
N TYR A 114 5.50 14.34 -23.70
CA TYR A 114 5.73 13.10 -24.46
C TYR A 114 7.12 12.50 -24.25
N GLN A 115 8.12 13.31 -23.90
CA GLN A 115 9.47 12.82 -23.58
C GLN A 115 9.54 12.34 -22.12
N ARG A 116 8.77 12.94 -21.23
CA ARG A 116 8.68 12.52 -19.83
C ARG A 116 8.12 11.09 -19.71
N THR A 117 7.12 10.76 -20.51
CA THR A 117 6.53 9.42 -20.54
C THR A 117 7.46 8.34 -21.11
N LEU A 118 8.54 8.73 -21.81
CA LEU A 118 9.54 7.80 -22.34
C LEU A 118 10.71 7.55 -21.37
N ILE A 119 10.84 8.34 -20.30
CA ILE A 119 11.89 8.15 -19.30
C ILE A 119 11.54 6.91 -18.47
N ALA A 120 12.54 6.07 -18.25
CA ALA A 120 12.38 4.87 -17.43
C ALA A 120 11.86 5.24 -16.02
N ARG A 121 10.97 4.42 -15.48
CA ARG A 121 10.48 4.56 -14.12
C ARG A 121 11.63 4.80 -13.15
N ALA A 122 11.57 5.91 -12.42
CA ALA A 122 12.53 6.21 -11.36
C ALA A 122 12.11 5.50 -10.06
N SER A 123 11.80 4.21 -10.12
CA SER A 123 11.42 3.41 -8.97
C SER A 123 12.64 2.71 -8.36
N ASP A 124 12.61 2.51 -7.06
CA ASP A 124 13.60 1.68 -6.37
C ASP A 124 13.39 0.21 -6.77
N PRO A 125 14.45 -0.55 -7.14
CA PRO A 125 14.33 -1.94 -7.54
C PRO A 125 13.84 -2.89 -6.43
N ARG A 126 13.77 -2.42 -5.19
CA ARG A 126 13.20 -3.15 -4.05
C ARG A 126 11.67 -3.04 -3.99
N LEU A 127 11.05 -2.15 -4.78
CA LEU A 127 9.60 -2.09 -4.94
C LEU A 127 9.16 -3.15 -5.95
N LEU A 128 8.21 -3.97 -5.54
CA LEU A 128 7.77 -5.11 -6.32
C LEU A 128 6.75 -4.69 -7.37
N SER A 129 6.90 -5.16 -8.60
CA SER A 129 5.91 -4.92 -9.67
C SER A 129 4.78 -5.94 -9.64
N ARG A 130 5.13 -7.22 -9.53
CA ARG A 130 4.23 -8.36 -9.30
C ARG A 130 4.91 -9.30 -8.33
N HIS A 131 4.21 -9.75 -7.32
CA HIS A 131 4.79 -10.68 -6.37
C HIS A 131 3.74 -11.57 -5.73
N LEU A 132 4.08 -12.85 -5.63
CA LEU A 132 3.29 -13.85 -4.90
C LEU A 132 3.96 -14.12 -3.57
N ILE A 133 3.23 -13.96 -2.48
CA ILE A 133 3.61 -14.42 -1.16
C ILE A 133 2.67 -15.54 -0.76
N GLU A 134 3.21 -16.70 -0.46
CA GLU A 134 2.43 -17.87 -0.06
C GLU A 134 2.54 -18.14 1.44
N SER A 135 1.44 -18.55 2.04
CA SER A 135 1.43 -19.23 3.33
C SER A 135 0.82 -20.61 3.17
N GLU A 136 0.71 -21.35 4.28
CA GLU A 136 0.08 -22.66 4.25
C GLU A 136 -1.36 -22.58 3.73
N HIS A 137 -2.11 -21.53 4.09
CA HIS A 137 -3.55 -21.41 3.81
C HIS A 137 -3.93 -20.21 2.95
N TRP A 138 -3.00 -19.34 2.59
CA TRP A 138 -3.29 -18.10 1.84
C TRP A 138 -2.30 -17.89 0.70
N GLN A 139 -2.76 -17.18 -0.32
CA GLN A 139 -1.93 -16.54 -1.33
C GLN A 139 -2.16 -15.03 -1.30
N LEU A 140 -1.08 -14.26 -1.31
CA LEU A 140 -1.11 -12.80 -1.33
C LEU A 140 -0.46 -12.33 -2.63
N LEU A 141 -1.24 -11.62 -3.44
CA LEU A 141 -0.87 -11.14 -4.76
C LEU A 141 -0.61 -9.63 -4.65
N LEU A 142 0.62 -9.21 -4.80
CA LEU A 142 1.01 -7.80 -4.76
C LEU A 142 1.19 -7.29 -6.20
N LEU A 143 0.60 -6.12 -6.49
CA LEU A 143 0.59 -5.50 -7.81
C LEU A 143 1.06 -4.05 -7.74
N ASP A 144 1.90 -3.65 -8.66
CA ASP A 144 2.20 -2.25 -8.94
C ASP A 144 1.13 -1.70 -9.89
N SER A 145 0.30 -0.78 -9.40
CA SER A 145 -0.75 -0.10 -10.18
C SER A 145 -0.34 1.31 -10.59
N SER A 146 0.91 1.71 -10.40
CA SER A 146 1.36 3.08 -10.68
C SER A 146 1.67 3.30 -12.17
N ILE A 147 1.37 4.50 -12.65
CA ILE A 147 1.72 4.98 -13.98
C ILE A 147 2.72 6.11 -13.86
N THR A 148 3.84 6.03 -14.57
CA THR A 148 4.86 7.08 -14.54
C THR A 148 4.27 8.43 -14.94
N GLY A 149 4.45 9.44 -14.08
CA GLY A 149 4.01 10.81 -14.33
C GLY A 149 2.50 11.05 -14.19
N LYS A 150 1.75 10.10 -13.63
CA LYS A 150 0.32 10.23 -13.35
C LYS A 150 0.01 10.02 -11.87
N VAL A 151 -1.11 10.56 -11.41
CA VAL A 151 -1.64 10.34 -10.05
C VAL A 151 -2.58 9.14 -10.03
N GLU A 152 -3.35 8.95 -11.10
CA GLU A 152 -4.21 7.78 -11.31
C GLU A 152 -3.40 6.52 -11.60
N GLY A 153 -3.99 5.36 -11.30
CA GLY A 153 -3.38 4.06 -11.52
C GLY A 153 -3.91 3.31 -12.72
N GLU A 154 -3.26 2.20 -13.06
CA GLU A 154 -3.72 1.21 -14.04
C GLU A 154 -3.23 -0.18 -13.61
N ILE A 155 -4.06 -1.20 -13.79
CA ILE A 155 -3.65 -2.59 -13.66
C ILE A 155 -3.46 -3.12 -15.07
N THR A 156 -2.21 -3.35 -15.47
CA THR A 156 -1.92 -3.72 -16.87
C THR A 156 -2.62 -5.04 -17.26
N ALA A 157 -2.93 -5.22 -18.54
CA ALA A 157 -3.50 -6.47 -19.03
C ALA A 157 -2.65 -7.69 -18.65
N THR A 158 -1.32 -7.53 -18.64
CA THR A 158 -0.38 -8.58 -18.20
C THR A 158 -0.53 -8.90 -16.70
N ASP A 159 -0.81 -7.90 -15.87
CA ASP A 159 -1.03 -8.11 -14.44
C ASP A 159 -2.39 -8.73 -14.17
N ILE A 160 -3.42 -8.35 -14.92
CA ILE A 160 -4.75 -8.97 -14.86
C ILE A 160 -4.65 -10.46 -15.25
N ASP A 161 -3.96 -10.79 -16.33
CA ASP A 161 -3.76 -12.18 -16.75
C ASP A 161 -2.99 -12.98 -15.69
N TRP A 162 -1.93 -12.40 -15.12
CA TRP A 162 -1.19 -13.05 -14.05
C TRP A 162 -2.05 -13.32 -12.81
N VAL A 163 -2.86 -12.34 -12.37
CA VAL A 163 -3.80 -12.54 -11.25
C VAL A 163 -4.76 -13.68 -11.53
N ARG A 164 -5.35 -13.73 -12.74
CA ARG A 164 -6.25 -14.80 -13.16
C ARG A 164 -5.57 -16.17 -13.12
N GLU A 165 -4.34 -16.26 -13.60
CA GLU A 165 -3.55 -17.49 -13.54
C GLU A 165 -3.30 -17.94 -12.11
N GLN A 166 -2.94 -17.04 -11.21
CA GLN A 166 -2.73 -17.36 -9.80
C GLN A 166 -4.03 -17.83 -9.13
N LEU A 167 -5.13 -17.10 -9.33
CA LEU A 167 -6.43 -17.47 -8.77
C LEU A 167 -6.96 -18.80 -9.31
N ALA A 168 -6.73 -19.10 -10.59
CA ALA A 168 -7.14 -20.35 -11.22
C ALA A 168 -6.28 -21.55 -10.81
N SER A 169 -5.00 -21.34 -10.57
CA SER A 169 -4.04 -22.43 -10.27
C SER A 169 -4.05 -22.87 -8.82
N CYS A 170 -4.59 -22.07 -7.90
CA CYS A 170 -4.54 -22.32 -6.47
C CYS A 170 -5.91 -22.05 -5.82
N ALA A 171 -6.45 -23.03 -5.12
CA ALA A 171 -7.75 -22.90 -4.43
C ALA A 171 -7.66 -22.21 -3.05
N LYS A 172 -6.47 -21.84 -2.59
CA LYS A 172 -6.33 -21.10 -1.33
C LYS A 172 -7.05 -19.73 -1.42
N PRO A 173 -7.64 -19.25 -0.33
CA PRO A 173 -8.09 -17.88 -0.25
C PRO A 173 -7.00 -16.91 -0.68
N ALA A 174 -7.38 -15.85 -1.41
CA ALA A 174 -6.47 -14.86 -1.94
C ALA A 174 -6.72 -13.48 -1.34
N LEU A 175 -5.62 -12.75 -1.11
CA LEU A 175 -5.57 -11.34 -0.86
C LEU A 175 -4.85 -10.66 -2.02
N ILE A 176 -5.42 -9.58 -2.59
CA ILE A 176 -4.72 -8.71 -3.54
C ILE A 176 -4.34 -7.41 -2.82
N ALA A 177 -3.09 -6.97 -2.99
CA ALA A 177 -2.60 -5.69 -2.51
C ALA A 177 -2.15 -4.83 -3.68
N LEU A 178 -2.66 -3.61 -3.76
CA LEU A 178 -2.28 -2.60 -4.74
C LEU A 178 -2.31 -1.21 -4.11
N HIS A 179 -1.75 -0.19 -4.78
CA HIS A 179 -1.76 1.16 -4.23
C HIS A 179 -3.10 1.87 -4.51
N HIS A 180 -3.48 1.98 -5.78
CA HIS A 180 -4.69 2.71 -6.17
C HIS A 180 -5.95 1.92 -5.85
N HIS A 181 -6.98 2.62 -5.40
CA HIS A 181 -8.27 2.01 -5.12
C HIS A 181 -8.99 1.58 -6.41
N VAL A 182 -9.79 0.53 -6.29
CA VAL A 182 -10.54 -0.10 -7.40
C VAL A 182 -12.06 -0.04 -7.21
N LEU A 183 -12.50 0.63 -6.16
CA LEU A 183 -13.90 1.00 -5.89
C LEU A 183 -13.96 2.43 -5.38
N PRO A 184 -14.99 3.20 -5.74
CA PRO A 184 -15.16 4.56 -5.23
C PRO A 184 -15.22 4.61 -3.70
N VAL A 185 -14.66 5.67 -3.13
CA VAL A 185 -14.69 5.97 -1.68
C VAL A 185 -15.66 7.11 -1.35
N ASP A 186 -16.47 7.54 -2.32
CA ASP A 186 -17.45 8.63 -2.22
C ASP A 186 -16.79 9.99 -1.94
N SER A 187 -15.64 10.24 -2.56
CA SER A 187 -14.92 11.53 -2.57
C SER A 187 -14.49 11.81 -4.00
N GLU A 188 -15.26 12.63 -4.74
CA GLU A 188 -15.14 12.77 -6.20
C GLU A 188 -13.72 13.08 -6.68
N TRP A 189 -13.01 13.97 -5.95
CA TRP A 189 -11.67 14.37 -6.33
C TRP A 189 -10.65 13.21 -6.25
N ILE A 190 -10.71 12.34 -5.23
CA ILE A 190 -9.80 11.19 -5.13
C ILE A 190 -10.30 10.02 -5.97
N ASP A 191 -11.60 9.88 -6.15
CA ASP A 191 -12.18 8.87 -7.03
C ASP A 191 -11.79 9.12 -8.51
N SER A 192 -11.49 10.38 -8.90
CA SER A 192 -10.92 10.69 -10.20
C SER A 192 -9.49 10.16 -10.40
N HIS A 193 -8.84 9.70 -9.36
CA HIS A 193 -7.49 9.10 -9.35
C HIS A 193 -7.49 7.61 -9.02
N MET A 194 -8.62 6.93 -9.18
CA MET A 194 -8.69 5.46 -9.11
C MET A 194 -7.80 4.80 -10.17
N ALA A 195 -7.68 3.48 -10.11
CA ALA A 195 -7.20 2.71 -11.25
C ALA A 195 -8.15 2.92 -12.44
N GLU A 196 -7.63 3.49 -13.56
CA GLU A 196 -8.44 3.87 -14.74
C GLU A 196 -9.26 2.71 -15.30
N ASN A 197 -8.72 1.50 -15.21
CA ASN A 197 -9.36 0.27 -15.70
C ASN A 197 -9.93 -0.63 -14.60
N ALA A 198 -10.33 -0.04 -13.46
CA ALA A 198 -10.89 -0.79 -12.33
C ALA A 198 -12.09 -1.66 -12.73
N GLU A 199 -12.97 -1.19 -13.61
CA GLU A 199 -14.13 -1.96 -14.09
C GLU A 199 -13.68 -3.22 -14.86
N GLU A 200 -12.71 -3.11 -15.76
CA GLU A 200 -12.12 -4.23 -16.48
C GLU A 200 -11.48 -5.22 -15.53
N PHE A 201 -10.70 -4.73 -14.56
CA PHE A 201 -10.10 -5.57 -13.54
C PHE A 201 -11.15 -6.38 -12.79
N TRP A 202 -12.23 -5.76 -12.31
CA TRP A 202 -13.32 -6.45 -11.64
C TRP A 202 -13.99 -7.52 -12.53
N GLN A 203 -14.24 -7.24 -13.80
CA GLN A 203 -14.81 -8.22 -14.72
C GLN A 203 -13.96 -9.49 -14.82
N HIS A 204 -12.65 -9.36 -14.74
CA HIS A 204 -11.71 -10.46 -14.86
C HIS A 204 -11.52 -11.26 -13.57
N ILE A 205 -11.66 -10.65 -12.39
CA ILE A 205 -11.39 -11.32 -11.11
C ILE A 205 -12.66 -11.83 -10.40
N THR A 206 -13.81 -11.25 -10.66
CA THR A 206 -15.10 -11.64 -10.04
C THR A 206 -15.46 -13.13 -10.21
N PRO A 207 -15.10 -13.83 -11.31
CA PRO A 207 -15.39 -15.24 -11.44
C PRO A 207 -14.67 -16.17 -10.45
N PHE A 208 -13.71 -15.67 -9.69
CA PHE A 208 -12.90 -16.48 -8.77
C PHE A 208 -13.42 -16.37 -7.33
N GLU A 209 -14.08 -17.42 -6.86
CA GLU A 209 -14.66 -17.49 -5.49
C GLU A 209 -13.61 -17.50 -4.38
N ASN A 210 -12.36 -17.82 -4.69
CA ASN A 210 -11.24 -17.80 -3.73
C ASN A 210 -10.63 -16.41 -3.50
N LEU A 211 -11.00 -15.38 -4.27
CA LEU A 211 -10.62 -14.01 -3.93
C LEU A 211 -11.47 -13.51 -2.78
N SER A 212 -10.86 -13.27 -1.64
CA SER A 212 -11.55 -12.88 -0.41
C SER A 212 -11.41 -11.40 -0.08
N VAL A 213 -10.23 -10.81 -0.35
CA VAL A 213 -9.89 -9.47 0.13
C VAL A 213 -9.02 -8.73 -0.88
N ILE A 214 -9.28 -7.42 -1.01
CA ILE A 214 -8.36 -6.47 -1.65
C ILE A 214 -8.00 -5.40 -0.62
N ILE A 215 -6.73 -5.00 -0.57
CA ILE A 215 -6.24 -3.90 0.27
C ILE A 215 -5.55 -2.84 -0.59
N ASN A 216 -5.79 -1.57 -0.28
CA ASN A 216 -5.16 -0.45 -0.97
C ASN A 216 -4.75 0.68 -0.03
N GLY A 217 -3.90 1.58 -0.53
CA GLY A 217 -3.54 2.87 0.03
C GLY A 217 -4.22 4.02 -0.72
N HIS A 218 -3.43 5.03 -1.09
CA HIS A 218 -3.77 6.15 -1.98
C HIS A 218 -4.85 7.12 -1.47
N THR A 219 -5.91 6.59 -0.89
CA THR A 219 -7.05 7.41 -0.45
C THR A 219 -6.83 8.13 0.87
N HIS A 220 -5.79 7.74 1.64
CA HIS A 220 -5.53 8.22 3.00
C HIS A 220 -6.76 8.19 3.92
N GLN A 221 -7.65 7.23 3.68
CA GLN A 221 -8.91 7.08 4.41
C GLN A 221 -9.06 5.65 4.92
N GLU A 222 -9.75 5.51 6.03
CA GLU A 222 -10.23 4.22 6.50
C GLU A 222 -11.58 3.92 5.86
N GLN A 223 -11.61 2.97 4.92
CA GLN A 223 -12.83 2.55 4.25
C GLN A 223 -12.95 1.02 4.25
N THR A 224 -14.18 0.55 4.24
CA THR A 224 -14.52 -0.85 4.00
C THR A 224 -15.67 -0.91 3.01
N ARG A 225 -15.44 -1.59 1.89
CA ARG A 225 -16.42 -1.80 0.83
C ARG A 225 -16.59 -3.28 0.57
N HIS A 226 -17.77 -3.65 0.14
CA HIS A 226 -18.07 -5.01 -0.29
C HIS A 226 -18.59 -5.01 -1.72
N TYR A 227 -17.95 -5.77 -2.58
CA TYR A 227 -18.34 -5.87 -3.97
C TYR A 227 -18.14 -7.30 -4.47
N GLN A 228 -19.19 -7.88 -5.04
CA GLN A 228 -19.18 -9.22 -5.66
C GLN A 228 -18.58 -10.33 -4.75
N GLY A 229 -18.84 -10.27 -3.45
CA GLY A 229 -18.31 -11.23 -2.48
C GLY A 229 -16.92 -10.91 -1.93
N VAL A 230 -16.22 -9.94 -2.50
CA VAL A 230 -14.88 -9.50 -2.07
C VAL A 230 -15.00 -8.32 -1.11
N THR A 231 -14.21 -8.33 -0.05
CA THR A 231 -14.07 -7.16 0.85
C THR A 231 -12.88 -6.32 0.42
N VAL A 232 -13.10 -5.02 0.23
CA VAL A 232 -12.06 -4.06 -0.12
C VAL A 232 -11.81 -3.12 1.05
N TYR A 233 -10.57 -3.06 1.49
CA TYR A 233 -10.13 -2.17 2.57
C TYR A 233 -9.20 -1.10 2.04
N SER A 234 -9.58 0.17 2.20
CA SER A 234 -8.65 1.29 2.07
C SER A 234 -8.05 1.61 3.43
N THR A 235 -6.75 1.83 3.48
CA THR A 235 -6.00 2.02 4.71
C THR A 235 -5.58 3.48 4.86
N PRO A 236 -5.68 4.04 6.07
CA PRO A 236 -5.22 5.41 6.32
C PRO A 236 -3.71 5.53 6.14
N SER A 237 -3.27 6.69 5.73
CA SER A 237 -1.85 7.04 5.63
C SER A 237 -1.16 6.99 7.00
N THR A 238 0.11 6.62 7.00
CA THR A 238 0.99 6.81 8.16
C THR A 238 1.42 8.26 8.37
N CYS A 239 1.01 9.15 7.48
CA CYS A 239 1.33 10.58 7.52
C CYS A 239 0.05 11.43 7.71
N TYR A 240 -0.42 12.11 6.69
CA TYR A 240 -1.62 12.94 6.74
C TYR A 240 -2.84 12.21 6.19
N GLN A 241 -4.05 12.69 6.55
CA GLN A 241 -5.29 12.06 6.13
C GLN A 241 -6.06 12.98 5.18
N PHE A 242 -6.80 12.39 4.23
CA PHE A 242 -7.75 13.11 3.41
C PHE A 242 -9.14 13.03 4.02
N LYS A 243 -9.88 14.13 3.93
CA LYS A 243 -11.22 14.21 4.49
C LYS A 243 -12.19 13.39 3.63
N PRO A 244 -12.91 12.41 4.20
CA PRO A 244 -13.84 11.58 3.44
C PRO A 244 -15.10 12.36 3.02
N PHE A 245 -15.73 11.91 1.95
CA PHE A 245 -16.98 12.44 1.42
C PHE A 245 -16.91 13.91 0.96
N GLU A 246 -15.75 14.33 0.49
CA GLU A 246 -15.53 15.69 -0.05
C GLU A 246 -15.35 15.61 -1.57
N ASP A 247 -16.01 16.52 -2.29
CA ASP A 247 -15.88 16.61 -3.74
C ASP A 247 -14.60 17.32 -4.18
N ASN A 248 -14.00 18.10 -3.27
CA ASN A 248 -12.75 18.81 -3.50
C ASN A 248 -11.67 18.34 -2.52
N PHE A 249 -10.41 18.48 -2.92
CA PHE A 249 -9.28 18.17 -2.06
C PHE A 249 -9.38 18.84 -0.69
N ALA A 250 -9.30 18.06 0.37
CA ALA A 250 -9.28 18.55 1.74
C ALA A 250 -8.52 17.59 2.67
N TYR A 251 -7.63 18.15 3.51
CA TYR A 251 -7.02 17.40 4.61
C TYR A 251 -7.98 17.22 5.78
N ASP A 252 -8.00 16.03 6.36
CA ASP A 252 -8.62 15.80 7.66
C ASP A 252 -7.61 16.05 8.78
N LYS A 253 -7.63 17.28 9.28
CA LYS A 253 -6.72 17.72 10.37
C LYS A 253 -7.05 17.12 11.74
N ASN A 254 -8.20 16.46 11.88
CA ASN A 254 -8.64 15.84 13.12
C ASN A 254 -8.25 14.37 13.20
N MET A 255 -7.99 13.73 12.06
CA MET A 255 -7.59 12.34 12.02
C MET A 255 -6.07 12.20 12.10
N ARG A 256 -5.64 11.33 13.00
CA ARG A 256 -4.23 10.99 13.21
C ARG A 256 -3.75 9.97 12.18
N PRO A 257 -2.44 9.90 11.94
CA PRO A 257 -1.80 8.80 11.21
C PRO A 257 -2.29 7.44 11.68
N GLY A 258 -2.36 6.47 10.77
CA GLY A 258 -2.88 5.16 11.12
C GLY A 258 -2.28 4.03 10.31
N TYR A 259 -2.67 2.81 10.65
CA TYR A 259 -2.26 1.56 10.03
C TYR A 259 -3.36 0.52 10.20
N ARG A 260 -3.29 -0.54 9.42
CA ARG A 260 -4.27 -1.62 9.44
C ARG A 260 -3.64 -2.95 9.85
N TRP A 261 -4.35 -3.66 10.70
CA TRP A 261 -4.13 -5.07 10.93
C TRP A 261 -5.09 -5.92 10.09
N LEU A 262 -4.57 -7.02 9.55
CA LEU A 262 -5.37 -8.09 8.97
C LEU A 262 -4.94 -9.41 9.61
N GLN A 263 -5.92 -10.17 10.08
CA GLN A 263 -5.73 -11.55 10.52
C GLN A 263 -6.35 -12.48 9.47
N LEU A 264 -5.50 -13.17 8.74
CA LEU A 264 -5.86 -14.13 7.71
C LEU A 264 -5.92 -15.52 8.36
N ALA A 265 -7.12 -15.93 8.74
CA ALA A 265 -7.30 -17.20 9.45
C ALA A 265 -7.13 -18.40 8.52
N ASN A 266 -6.72 -19.53 9.06
CA ASN A 266 -6.51 -20.78 8.33
C ASN A 266 -7.77 -21.34 7.62
N ASN A 267 -8.95 -20.87 8.01
CA ASN A 267 -10.24 -21.24 7.40
C ASN A 267 -10.74 -20.25 6.34
N GLY A 268 -9.90 -19.33 5.88
CA GLY A 268 -10.22 -18.32 4.86
C GLY A 268 -10.96 -17.09 5.38
N LYS A 269 -11.27 -17.01 6.68
CA LYS A 269 -11.87 -15.79 7.26
C LYS A 269 -10.83 -14.70 7.47
N VAL A 270 -11.28 -13.46 7.31
CA VAL A 270 -10.46 -12.27 7.54
C VAL A 270 -11.08 -11.43 8.66
N ALA A 271 -10.27 -11.07 9.64
CA ALA A 271 -10.59 -10.00 10.58
C ALA A 271 -9.65 -8.81 10.26
N SER A 272 -10.18 -7.60 10.26
CA SER A 272 -9.37 -6.41 9.99
C SER A 272 -9.86 -5.22 10.80
N TRP A 273 -8.92 -4.40 11.26
CA TRP A 273 -9.20 -3.13 11.97
C TRP A 273 -8.06 -2.14 11.73
N VAL A 274 -8.38 -0.88 11.94
CA VAL A 274 -7.42 0.22 11.88
C VAL A 274 -7.08 0.65 13.30
N GLU A 275 -5.82 0.95 13.52
CA GLU A 275 -5.35 1.67 14.70
C GLU A 275 -4.75 3.01 14.29
N ARG A 276 -4.87 3.98 15.17
CA ARG A 276 -4.30 5.31 15.00
C ARG A 276 -3.13 5.52 15.96
N LEU A 277 -2.16 6.30 15.52
CA LEU A 277 -1.02 6.66 16.37
C LEU A 277 -1.50 7.31 17.66
N ASP A 278 -1.01 6.84 18.80
CA ASP A 278 -1.31 7.42 20.09
C ASP A 278 -0.76 8.86 20.22
N THR A 279 -1.30 9.65 21.15
CA THR A 279 -0.85 11.02 21.41
C THR A 279 0.41 11.05 22.25
#